data_e721d15faf781250541358d6b4618b5b
#
_entry.id   e721d15faf781250541358d6b4618b5b
#
_cell.length_a   1.000
_cell.length_b   1.000
_cell.length_c   1.000
_cell.angle_alpha   90.00
_cell.angle_beta   90.00
_cell.angle_gamma   90.00
#
_symmetry.space_group_name_H-M   'P 1'
#
loop_
_entity.id
_entity.type
_entity.pdbx_description
1 polymer ?
#
loop_
_entity_poly.entity_id
_entity_poly.type
_entity_poly.pdbx_seq_one_letter_code
_entity_poly.pdbx_strand_id
1 'polypeptide(L)'
;MSNLRRLPWEDNGKPAYVTPGDGPVNAIADAMEASILVTARNDVRRAQALAADSAASRAELRMAVQYLARAVEDAALVADLRGERLGLDQEPLEALTESTW
;
A
#
# COMPACT_ATOMS: atom_id res chain seq x y z
N MET A 1 -23.70 -8.85 -1.32
CA MET A 1 -22.82 -7.72 -1.59
C MET A 1 -22.21 -7.19 -0.35
N SER A 2 -20.93 -7.09 -0.37
CA SER A 2 -20.22 -6.63 0.81
C SER A 2 -19.82 -5.18 0.66
N ASN A 3 -20.21 -4.34 1.63
CA ASN A 3 -19.75 -2.97 1.72
C ASN A 3 -18.66 -2.85 2.79
N LEU A 4 -17.93 -3.93 3.01
CA LEU A 4 -16.91 -3.94 4.02
C LEU A 4 -15.60 -3.35 3.51
N ARG A 5 -14.92 -2.65 4.42
CA ARG A 5 -13.57 -2.15 4.17
C ARG A 5 -12.56 -3.26 4.41
N ARG A 6 -11.67 -3.51 3.45
CA ARG A 6 -10.54 -4.40 3.66
C ARG A 6 -9.46 -3.69 4.46
N LEU A 7 -8.98 -4.36 5.50
CA LEU A 7 -7.97 -3.82 6.41
C LEU A 7 -6.57 -4.07 5.86
N PRO A 8 -5.58 -3.27 6.29
CA PRO A 8 -4.19 -3.45 5.84
C PRO A 8 -3.46 -4.61 6.50
N TRP A 9 -4.15 -5.43 7.27
CA TRP A 9 -3.58 -6.65 7.86
C TRP A 9 -4.46 -7.85 7.53
N GLU A 10 -3.90 -9.04 7.80
CA GLU A 10 -4.60 -10.30 7.58
C GLU A 10 -4.88 -10.97 8.92
N ASP A 11 -5.89 -11.82 8.93
CA ASP A 11 -6.27 -12.65 10.07
C ASP A 11 -6.15 -14.12 9.64
N ASN A 12 -5.21 -14.84 10.25
CA ASN A 12 -4.92 -16.24 9.91
C ASN A 12 -4.66 -16.43 8.41
N GLY A 13 -3.91 -15.53 7.82
CA GLY A 13 -3.55 -15.59 6.40
C GLY A 13 -4.67 -15.20 5.45
N LYS A 14 -5.79 -14.71 5.96
CA LYS A 14 -6.93 -14.29 5.15
C LYS A 14 -7.18 -12.80 5.31
N PRO A 15 -7.71 -12.14 4.28
CA PRO A 15 -8.03 -10.73 4.40
C PRO A 15 -9.00 -10.47 5.55
N ALA A 16 -8.76 -9.38 6.27
CA ALA A 16 -9.63 -8.93 7.35
C ALA A 16 -10.46 -7.74 6.88
N TYR A 17 -11.68 -7.64 7.36
CA TYR A 17 -12.63 -6.63 6.95
C TYR A 17 -13.31 -5.99 8.15
N VAL A 18 -13.78 -4.76 7.96
CA VAL A 18 -14.54 -4.04 8.97
C VAL A 18 -15.62 -3.21 8.28
N THR A 19 -16.70 -2.92 9.01
CA THR A 19 -17.71 -1.98 8.54
C THR A 19 -17.06 -0.60 8.40
N PRO A 20 -17.21 0.07 7.24
CA PRO A 20 -16.66 1.42 7.06
C PRO A 20 -17.24 2.41 8.06
N GLY A 21 -16.49 3.45 8.38
CA GLY A 21 -16.95 4.51 9.27
C GLY A 21 -15.84 5.07 10.14
N ASP A 22 -16.23 5.69 11.25
CA ASP A 22 -15.32 6.41 12.13
C ASP A 22 -14.97 5.63 13.40
N GLY A 23 -15.22 4.32 13.41
CA GLY A 23 -14.95 3.50 14.57
C GLY A 23 -13.46 3.30 14.86
N PRO A 24 -13.14 2.71 16.03
CA PRO A 24 -11.74 2.55 16.46
C PRO A 24 -10.89 1.71 15.51
N VAL A 25 -11.46 0.65 14.94
CA VAL A 25 -10.72 -0.21 14.02
C VAL A 25 -10.38 0.54 12.73
N ASN A 26 -11.31 1.37 12.24
CA ASN A 26 -11.05 2.20 11.08
C ASN A 26 -9.92 3.20 11.33
N ALA A 27 -9.89 3.80 12.53
CA ALA A 27 -8.82 4.73 12.90
C ALA A 27 -7.46 4.04 12.95
N ILE A 28 -7.40 2.82 13.50
CA ILE A 28 -6.17 2.02 13.52
C ILE A 28 -5.73 1.69 12.11
N ALA A 29 -6.67 1.30 11.26
CA ALA A 29 -6.36 0.97 9.86
C ALA A 29 -5.82 2.19 9.11
N ASP A 30 -6.42 3.37 9.31
CA ASP A 30 -5.92 4.61 8.69
C ASP A 30 -4.50 4.92 9.14
N ALA A 31 -4.22 4.79 10.44
CA ALA A 31 -2.89 5.03 10.97
C ALA A 31 -1.88 4.03 10.42
N MET A 32 -2.27 2.77 10.27
CA MET A 32 -1.40 1.75 9.73
C MET A 32 -1.08 2.00 8.25
N GLU A 33 -2.07 2.40 7.45
CA GLU A 33 -1.82 2.76 6.06
C GLU A 33 -0.83 3.92 5.94
N ALA A 34 -1.00 4.94 6.78
CA ALA A 34 -0.06 6.07 6.81
C ALA A 34 1.35 5.62 7.20
N SER A 35 1.46 4.72 8.18
CA SER A 35 2.74 4.17 8.61
C SER A 35 3.42 3.35 7.52
N ILE A 36 2.65 2.56 6.77
CA ILE A 36 3.17 1.80 5.63
C ILE A 36 3.79 2.74 4.60
N LEU A 37 3.14 3.86 4.31
CA LEU A 37 3.67 4.84 3.35
C LEU A 37 4.94 5.52 3.87
N VAL A 38 5.03 5.81 5.16
CA VAL A 38 6.25 6.35 5.77
C VAL A 38 7.40 5.36 5.60
N THR A 39 7.16 4.08 5.88
CA THR A 39 8.17 3.03 5.70
C THR A 39 8.60 2.93 4.24
N ALA A 40 7.65 2.98 3.31
CA ALA A 40 7.97 2.93 1.87
C ALA A 40 8.86 4.10 1.47
N ARG A 41 8.57 5.31 1.94
CA ARG A 41 9.42 6.48 1.65
C ARG A 41 10.81 6.34 2.24
N ASN A 42 10.93 5.78 3.44
CA ASN A 42 12.23 5.53 4.05
C ASN A 42 13.03 4.50 3.25
N ASP A 43 12.38 3.45 2.76
CA ASP A 43 13.04 2.46 1.90
C ASP A 43 13.54 3.09 0.61
N VAL A 44 12.77 4.01 0.01
CA VAL A 44 13.21 4.74 -1.18
C VAL A 44 14.46 5.57 -0.88
N ARG A 45 14.49 6.26 0.26
CA ARG A 45 15.67 7.07 0.64
C ARG A 45 16.89 6.20 0.83
N ARG A 46 16.75 5.03 1.45
CA ARG A 46 17.87 4.09 1.62
C ARG A 46 18.40 3.62 0.28
N ALA A 47 17.50 3.27 -0.63
CA ALA A 47 17.87 2.84 -1.97
C ALA A 47 18.59 3.97 -2.72
N GLN A 48 18.10 5.19 -2.64
CA GLN A 48 18.71 6.34 -3.29
C GLN A 48 20.11 6.63 -2.74
N ALA A 49 20.29 6.49 -1.43
CA ALA A 49 21.61 6.69 -0.82
C ALA A 49 22.61 5.67 -1.32
N LEU A 50 22.22 4.41 -1.42
CA LEU A 50 23.09 3.36 -1.96
C LEU A 50 23.38 3.58 -3.44
N ALA A 51 22.39 3.97 -4.22
CA ALA A 51 22.56 4.22 -5.64
C ALA A 51 23.49 5.41 -5.91
N ALA A 52 23.51 6.40 -5.01
CA ALA A 52 24.36 7.58 -5.15
C ALA A 52 25.79 7.35 -4.65
N ASP A 53 26.02 6.26 -3.92
CA ASP A 53 27.35 5.96 -3.37
C ASP A 53 28.19 5.24 -4.40
N SER A 54 29.23 5.90 -4.93
CA SER A 54 30.12 5.31 -5.94
C SER A 54 30.94 4.14 -5.38
N ALA A 55 31.04 4.03 -4.06
CA ALA A 55 31.76 2.94 -3.40
C ALA A 55 30.83 1.79 -3.00
N ALA A 56 29.55 1.86 -3.32
CA ALA A 56 28.60 0.82 -2.96
C ALA A 56 28.95 -0.51 -3.64
N SER A 57 28.94 -1.58 -2.85
CA SER A 57 29.22 -2.91 -3.36
C SER A 57 28.02 -3.45 -4.17
N ARG A 58 28.27 -4.53 -4.92
CA ARG A 58 27.18 -5.22 -5.61
C ARG A 58 26.10 -5.67 -4.63
N ALA A 59 26.50 -6.19 -3.48
CA ALA A 59 25.55 -6.64 -2.46
C ALA A 59 24.70 -5.48 -1.96
N GLU A 60 25.31 -4.32 -1.74
CA GLU A 60 24.60 -3.12 -1.31
C GLU A 60 23.63 -2.63 -2.37
N LEU A 61 24.01 -2.68 -3.65
CA LEU A 61 23.12 -2.31 -4.73
C LEU A 61 21.93 -3.30 -4.86
N ARG A 62 22.17 -4.57 -4.57
CA ARG A 62 21.06 -5.54 -4.49
C ARG A 62 20.10 -5.22 -3.36
N MET A 63 20.64 -4.78 -2.22
CA MET A 63 19.79 -4.31 -1.12
C MET A 63 18.94 -3.11 -1.54
N ALA A 64 19.51 -2.18 -2.31
CA ALA A 64 18.76 -1.04 -2.81
C ALA A 64 17.57 -1.49 -3.66
N VAL A 65 17.77 -2.49 -4.53
CA VAL A 65 16.68 -3.05 -5.33
C VAL A 65 15.59 -3.66 -4.44
N GLN A 66 15.99 -4.37 -3.39
CA GLN A 66 15.03 -4.96 -2.45
C GLN A 66 14.25 -3.90 -1.68
N TYR A 67 14.90 -2.82 -1.26
CA TYR A 67 14.21 -1.70 -0.61
C TYR A 67 13.17 -1.09 -1.55
N LEU A 68 13.53 -0.91 -2.83
CA LEU A 68 12.60 -0.37 -3.81
C LEU A 68 11.44 -1.31 -4.08
N ALA A 69 11.72 -2.61 -4.20
CA ALA A 69 10.67 -3.61 -4.42
C ALA A 69 9.67 -3.60 -3.26
N ARG A 70 10.16 -3.57 -2.03
CA ARG A 70 9.30 -3.50 -0.85
C ARG A 70 8.48 -2.22 -0.82
N ALA A 71 9.12 -1.09 -1.14
CA ALA A 71 8.43 0.20 -1.17
C ALA A 71 7.29 0.20 -2.20
N VAL A 72 7.51 -0.38 -3.36
CA VAL A 72 6.48 -0.48 -4.40
C VAL A 72 5.33 -1.38 -3.94
N GLU A 73 5.64 -2.53 -3.35
CA GLU A 73 4.60 -3.43 -2.83
C GLU A 73 3.76 -2.75 -1.75
N ASP A 74 4.39 -2.04 -0.83
CA ASP A 74 3.71 -1.32 0.23
C ASP A 74 2.81 -0.21 -0.33
N ALA A 75 3.33 0.57 -1.27
CA ALA A 75 2.56 1.64 -1.88
C ALA A 75 1.38 1.08 -2.70
N ALA A 76 1.60 -0.01 -3.40
CA ALA A 76 0.55 -0.67 -4.17
C ALA A 76 -0.56 -1.20 -3.25
N LEU A 77 -0.19 -1.80 -2.13
CA LEU A 77 -1.19 -2.27 -1.15
C LEU A 77 -2.06 -1.12 -0.66
N VAL A 78 -1.45 0.00 -0.26
CA VAL A 78 -2.22 1.15 0.22
C VAL A 78 -3.09 1.73 -0.88
N ALA A 79 -2.57 1.79 -2.11
CA ALA A 79 -3.34 2.27 -3.26
C ALA A 79 -4.56 1.38 -3.50
N ASP A 80 -4.38 0.06 -3.45
CA ASP A 80 -5.49 -0.89 -3.62
C ASP A 80 -6.54 -0.71 -2.53
N LEU A 81 -6.11 -0.61 -1.28
CA LEU A 81 -7.04 -0.45 -0.15
C LEU A 81 -7.84 0.86 -0.26
N ARG A 82 -7.18 1.95 -0.64
CA ARG A 82 -7.84 3.24 -0.80
C ARG A 82 -8.77 3.26 -2.01
N GLY A 83 -8.36 2.60 -3.10
CA GLY A 83 -9.20 2.45 -4.27
C GLY A 83 -10.47 1.67 -3.96
N GLU A 84 -10.35 0.59 -3.20
CA GLU A 84 -11.51 -0.20 -2.77
C GLU A 84 -12.48 0.64 -1.94
N ARG A 85 -11.95 1.46 -1.01
CA ARG A 85 -12.79 2.32 -0.19
C ARG A 85 -13.53 3.37 -1.02
N LEU A 86 -12.86 3.94 -2.01
CA LEU A 86 -13.53 4.88 -2.90
C LEU A 86 -14.67 4.22 -3.66
N GLY A 87 -14.50 2.95 -4.02
CA GLY A 87 -15.54 2.17 -4.67
C GLY A 87 -16.75 1.88 -3.80
N LEU A 88 -16.61 1.94 -2.47
CA LEU A 88 -17.73 1.72 -1.56
C LEU A 88 -18.74 2.86 -1.60
N ASP A 89 -18.30 4.07 -1.95
CA ASP A 89 -19.13 5.27 -1.90
C ASP A 89 -19.45 5.83 -3.27
N GLN A 90 -19.07 5.13 -4.34
CA GLN A 90 -19.18 5.65 -5.70
C GLN A 90 -19.76 4.61 -6.63
N GLU A 91 -20.22 5.07 -7.81
CA GLU A 91 -20.63 4.17 -8.86
C GLU A 91 -19.45 3.29 -9.28
N PRO A 92 -19.74 2.03 -9.67
CA PRO A 92 -18.67 1.13 -10.12
C PRO A 92 -17.88 1.74 -11.26
N LEU A 93 -16.55 1.57 -11.19
CA LEU A 93 -15.65 2.11 -12.20
C LEU A 93 -15.63 1.29 -13.47
N GLU A 94 -16.27 0.14 -13.50
CA GLU A 94 -16.31 -0.72 -14.68
C GLU A 94 -16.81 0.00 -15.91
N ALA A 95 -17.83 0.85 -15.73
CA ALA A 95 -18.38 1.60 -16.85
C ALA A 95 -17.35 2.54 -17.48
N LEU A 96 -16.46 3.10 -16.65
CA LEU A 96 -15.41 3.99 -17.12
C LEU A 96 -14.27 3.23 -17.76
N THR A 97 -13.88 2.10 -17.18
CA THR A 97 -12.78 1.31 -17.72
C THR A 97 -13.12 0.68 -19.05
N GLU A 98 -14.36 0.28 -19.25
CA GLU A 98 -14.80 -0.30 -20.52
C GLU A 98 -14.72 0.72 -21.65
N SER A 99 -14.97 1.98 -21.38
CA SER A 99 -14.94 3.01 -22.41
C SER A 99 -13.52 3.47 -22.72
N THR A 100 -12.54 3.12 -21.92
CA THR A 100 -11.16 3.59 -22.05
C THR A 100 -10.33 2.66 -22.93
N TRP A 101 -10.62 1.42 -22.92
CA TRP A 101 -9.85 0.37 -23.60
C TRP A 101 -10.60 -0.24 -24.73
#